data_e5ddca67c70500ef39f3b5c636698943
#
_entry.id   e5ddca67c70500ef39f3b5c636698943
#
_cell.length_a   1.000
_cell.length_b   1.000
_cell.length_c   1.000
_cell.angle_alpha   90.00
_cell.angle_beta   90.00
_cell.angle_gamma   90.00
#
_symmetry.space_group_name_H-M   'P 1'
#
loop_
_entity.id
_entity.type
_entity.pdbx_description
1 polymer ?
#
loop_
_entity_poly.entity_id
_entity_poly.type
_entity_poly.pdbx_seq_one_letter_code
_entity_poly.pdbx_strand_id
1 'polypeptide(L)'
;MQPSIFIAIPNLGYIRTELALTLFRWLTSGKYRLKIFMPMYIQPHHRARNVCHREFLKEDYEWLLFIDSDCAPPVDGLDRLLSHNVEIVGGVVLTWKDGAPIPVALRKKGEGYVPHYGTRLEEVDVITMAFTLIHRSVLEALPVGSFAWGDFPDGTDGLGEEFVFCQRAKERGFKIFCDYELLVGHRKELELLEVNQALIKGG
;
A
#
# COMPACT_ATOMS: atom_id res chain seq x y z
N MET A 1 -9.29 14.81 19.11
CA MET A 1 -8.25 13.86 19.60
C MET A 1 -7.14 13.82 18.58
N GLN A 2 -5.88 13.67 19.00
CA GLN A 2 -4.75 13.56 18.06
C GLN A 2 -4.78 12.17 17.40
N PRO A 3 -4.77 12.07 16.06
CA PRO A 3 -4.77 10.76 15.38
C PRO A 3 -3.56 9.90 15.80
N SER A 4 -3.78 8.62 16.02
CA SER A 4 -2.75 7.68 16.45
C SER A 4 -2.46 6.66 15.35
N ILE A 5 -1.22 6.66 14.82
CA ILE A 5 -0.85 5.89 13.64
C ILE A 5 0.37 5.02 13.93
N PHE A 6 0.22 3.73 13.67
CA PHE A 6 1.31 2.76 13.64
C PHE A 6 1.82 2.66 12.20
N ILE A 7 3.00 3.17 11.92
CA ILE A 7 3.61 3.13 10.59
C ILE A 7 4.43 1.86 10.46
N ALA A 8 4.07 1.00 9.53
CA ALA A 8 4.74 -0.25 9.24
C ALA A 8 5.52 -0.18 7.92
N ILE A 9 6.84 -0.40 7.99
CA ILE A 9 7.75 -0.32 6.85
C ILE A 9 8.55 -1.62 6.73
N PRO A 10 7.99 -2.68 6.12
CA PRO A 10 8.76 -3.87 5.78
C PRO A 10 9.93 -3.51 4.86
N ASN A 11 11.15 -3.96 5.21
CA ASN A 11 12.32 -3.59 4.41
C ASN A 11 13.42 -4.67 4.45
N LEU A 12 14.39 -4.53 3.55
CA LEU A 12 15.57 -5.41 3.42
C LEU A 12 16.85 -4.73 3.97
N GLY A 13 16.72 -3.92 5.03
CA GLY A 13 17.83 -3.27 5.71
C GLY A 13 18.07 -1.82 5.26
N TYR A 14 17.20 -1.26 4.41
CA TYR A 14 17.28 0.15 4.00
C TYR A 14 15.91 0.75 3.74
N ILE A 15 15.82 2.08 3.80
CA ILE A 15 14.71 2.89 3.31
C ILE A 15 15.28 4.02 2.45
N ARG A 16 14.49 4.56 1.55
CA ARG A 16 14.89 5.71 0.73
C ARG A 16 15.01 6.98 1.57
N THR A 17 15.96 7.83 1.21
CA THR A 17 16.20 9.11 1.91
C THR A 17 14.96 9.99 1.92
N GLU A 18 14.20 10.03 0.82
CA GLU A 18 12.96 10.80 0.72
C GLU A 18 11.92 10.32 1.74
N LEU A 19 11.79 9.00 1.91
CA LEU A 19 10.91 8.43 2.94
C LEU A 19 11.38 8.83 4.34
N ALA A 20 12.69 8.70 4.63
CA ALA A 20 13.25 9.09 5.93
C ALA A 20 12.97 10.56 6.27
N LEU A 21 13.10 11.47 5.29
CA LEU A 21 12.80 12.90 5.45
C LEU A 21 11.31 13.14 5.71
N THR A 22 10.42 12.43 5.01
CA THR A 22 8.96 12.53 5.25
C THR A 22 8.60 12.03 6.65
N LEU A 23 9.13 10.88 7.08
CA LEU A 23 8.93 10.36 8.44
C LEU A 23 9.42 11.33 9.51
N PHE A 24 10.60 11.93 9.30
CA PHE A 24 11.13 12.93 10.23
C PHE A 24 10.19 14.14 10.35
N ARG A 25 9.65 14.64 9.25
CA ARG A 25 8.70 15.75 9.25
C ARG A 25 7.40 15.37 9.98
N TRP A 26 6.87 14.17 9.78
CA TRP A 26 5.68 13.71 10.50
C TRP A 26 5.94 13.58 12.00
N LEU A 27 7.07 12.99 12.41
CA LEU A 27 7.45 12.84 13.81
C LEU A 27 7.62 14.19 14.53
N THR A 28 8.19 15.20 13.84
CA THR A 28 8.45 16.51 14.42
C THR A 28 7.28 17.48 14.33
N SER A 29 6.23 17.15 13.57
CA SER A 29 5.06 18.03 13.35
C SER A 29 4.21 18.26 14.59
N GLY A 30 4.24 17.34 15.55
CA GLY A 30 3.33 17.33 16.70
C GLY A 30 1.86 17.06 16.36
N LYS A 31 1.52 16.76 15.10
CA LYS A 31 0.15 16.53 14.65
C LYS A 31 -0.41 15.15 15.03
N TYR A 32 0.46 14.15 15.16
CA TYR A 32 0.09 12.74 15.31
C TYR A 32 0.79 12.08 16.49
N ARG A 33 0.17 11.07 17.09
CA ARG A 33 0.84 10.07 17.92
C ARG A 33 1.34 8.97 17.00
N LEU A 34 2.65 8.90 16.76
CA LEU A 34 3.26 7.97 15.81
C LEU A 34 4.10 6.90 16.50
N LYS A 35 4.01 5.68 16.00
CA LYS A 35 5.00 4.61 16.21
C LYS A 35 5.47 4.11 14.85
N ILE A 36 6.79 4.01 14.66
CA ILE A 36 7.37 3.43 13.46
C ILE A 36 7.86 2.03 13.78
N PHE A 37 7.43 1.05 13.00
CA PHE A 37 7.82 -0.35 13.08
C PHE A 37 8.42 -0.80 11.75
N MET A 38 9.68 -1.22 11.77
CA MET A 38 10.46 -1.59 10.59
C MET A 38 10.94 -3.04 10.69
N PRO A 39 10.11 -4.04 10.36
CA PRO A 39 10.59 -5.42 10.31
C PRO A 39 11.58 -5.57 9.14
N MET A 40 12.80 -6.03 9.46
CA MET A 40 13.87 -6.18 8.48
C MET A 40 14.06 -7.64 8.09
N TYR A 41 14.40 -7.86 6.80
CA TYR A 41 14.82 -9.16 6.25
C TYR A 41 13.76 -10.27 6.36
N ILE A 42 12.48 -9.92 6.55
CA ILE A 42 11.39 -10.91 6.58
C ILE A 42 10.89 -11.13 5.15
N GLN A 43 11.08 -12.32 4.63
CA GLN A 43 10.64 -12.75 3.32
C GLN A 43 9.73 -13.98 3.40
N PRO A 44 8.81 -14.17 2.46
CA PRO A 44 8.35 -13.20 1.45
C PRO A 44 7.46 -12.09 2.04
N HIS A 45 7.09 -11.09 1.24
CA HIS A 45 6.41 -9.86 1.69
C HIS A 45 5.17 -10.12 2.55
N HIS A 46 4.32 -11.08 2.19
CA HIS A 46 3.12 -11.42 2.99
C HIS A 46 3.45 -11.78 4.45
N ARG A 47 4.59 -12.43 4.71
CA ARG A 47 5.02 -12.74 6.09
C ARG A 47 5.36 -11.48 6.86
N ALA A 48 6.07 -10.54 6.22
CA ALA A 48 6.41 -9.26 6.83
C ALA A 48 5.15 -8.45 7.17
N ARG A 49 4.16 -8.40 6.25
CA ARG A 49 2.88 -7.71 6.49
C ARG A 49 2.06 -8.37 7.61
N ASN A 50 2.05 -9.71 7.69
CA ASN A 50 1.39 -10.41 8.79
C ASN A 50 2.09 -10.19 10.14
N VAL A 51 3.41 -10.02 10.16
CA VAL A 51 4.14 -9.58 11.36
C VAL A 51 3.70 -8.17 11.75
N CYS A 52 3.62 -7.24 10.81
CA CYS A 52 3.14 -5.88 11.08
C CYS A 52 1.70 -5.88 11.63
N HIS A 53 0.80 -6.64 11.03
CA HIS A 53 -0.58 -6.80 11.49
C HIS A 53 -0.63 -7.29 12.95
N ARG A 54 0.09 -8.37 13.25
CA ARG A 54 0.16 -8.91 14.61
C ARG A 54 0.74 -7.93 15.63
N GLU A 55 1.81 -7.22 15.27
CA GLU A 55 2.43 -6.25 16.19
C GLU A 55 1.54 -5.02 16.39
N PHE A 56 0.83 -4.57 15.34
CA PHE A 56 -0.16 -3.50 15.44
C PHE A 56 -1.28 -3.85 16.44
N LEU A 57 -1.82 -5.07 16.40
CA LEU A 57 -2.91 -5.49 17.30
C LEU A 57 -2.51 -5.55 18.78
N LYS A 58 -1.21 -5.62 19.09
CA LYS A 58 -0.70 -5.55 20.48
C LYS A 58 -0.65 -4.13 21.04
N GLU A 59 -0.75 -3.13 20.18
CA GLU A 59 -0.58 -1.73 20.48
C GLU A 59 -1.92 -1.00 20.45
N ASP A 60 -2.01 0.15 21.13
CA ASP A 60 -3.20 1.00 21.15
C ASP A 60 -3.08 2.15 20.13
N TYR A 61 -3.14 1.79 18.84
CA TYR A 61 -3.17 2.75 17.73
C TYR A 61 -4.46 2.55 16.94
N GLU A 62 -5.03 3.66 16.46
CA GLU A 62 -6.26 3.67 15.69
C GLU A 62 -6.05 3.23 14.24
N TRP A 63 -4.90 3.60 13.66
CA TRP A 63 -4.58 3.40 12.25
C TRP A 63 -3.27 2.63 12.07
N LEU A 64 -3.26 1.72 11.10
CA LEU A 64 -2.06 1.13 10.53
C LEU A 64 -1.79 1.78 9.17
N LEU A 65 -0.62 2.40 9.00
CA LEU A 65 -0.13 2.89 7.73
C LEU A 65 0.98 1.97 7.22
N PHE A 66 0.73 1.28 6.14
CA PHE A 66 1.80 0.60 5.40
C PHE A 66 2.51 1.56 4.46
N ILE A 67 3.84 1.48 4.43
CA ILE A 67 4.69 2.18 3.47
C ILE A 67 5.77 1.21 2.99
N ASP A 68 5.94 1.06 1.67
CA ASP A 68 7.08 0.30 1.15
C ASP A 68 8.36 1.14 1.22
N SER A 69 9.48 0.48 1.49
CA SER A 69 10.77 1.13 1.77
C SER A 69 11.35 1.93 0.58
N ASP A 70 10.86 1.67 -0.63
CA ASP A 70 11.22 2.35 -1.88
C ASP A 70 10.21 3.42 -2.32
N CYS A 71 9.21 3.71 -1.49
CA CYS A 71 8.23 4.77 -1.71
C CYS A 71 8.68 6.12 -1.14
N ALA A 72 8.17 7.19 -1.73
CA ALA A 72 8.39 8.57 -1.35
C ALA A 72 7.04 9.31 -1.26
N PRO A 73 6.28 9.12 -0.17
CA PRO A 73 5.00 9.81 -0.01
C PRO A 73 5.21 11.31 0.21
N PRO A 74 4.31 12.16 -0.29
CA PRO A 74 4.36 13.60 -0.01
C PRO A 74 4.12 13.87 1.47
N VAL A 75 4.61 15.02 1.96
CA VAL A 75 4.55 15.35 3.40
C VAL A 75 3.13 15.50 3.91
N ASP A 76 2.22 16.00 3.10
CA ASP A 76 0.78 16.15 3.39
C ASP A 76 -0.02 14.86 3.14
N GLY A 77 0.64 13.81 2.63
CA GLY A 77 -0.03 12.55 2.26
C GLY A 77 -0.78 11.89 3.42
N LEU A 78 -0.22 11.94 4.64
CA LEU A 78 -0.87 11.38 5.82
C LEU A 78 -2.11 12.19 6.23
N ASP A 79 -2.02 13.54 6.25
CA ASP A 79 -3.18 14.41 6.51
C ASP A 79 -4.30 14.13 5.51
N ARG A 80 -3.92 13.94 4.24
CA ARG A 80 -4.86 13.69 3.16
C ARG A 80 -5.56 12.34 3.30
N LEU A 81 -4.84 11.25 3.57
CA LEU A 81 -5.45 9.93 3.80
C LEU A 81 -6.43 9.97 4.98
N LEU A 82 -6.04 10.58 6.10
CA LEU A 82 -6.90 10.73 7.28
C LEU A 82 -8.16 11.56 7.01
N SER A 83 -8.06 12.58 6.15
CA SER A 83 -9.20 13.47 5.83
C SER A 83 -10.36 12.76 5.12
N HIS A 84 -10.13 11.63 4.48
CA HIS A 84 -11.16 10.85 3.80
C HIS A 84 -12.11 10.13 4.76
N ASN A 85 -11.68 9.87 6.00
CA ASN A 85 -12.47 9.23 7.04
C ASN A 85 -13.16 7.92 6.56
N VAL A 86 -12.40 7.07 5.89
CA VAL A 86 -12.80 5.74 5.39
C VAL A 86 -11.81 4.68 5.89
N GLU A 87 -12.27 3.43 6.02
CA GLU A 87 -11.51 2.39 6.74
C GLU A 87 -10.27 1.90 6.01
N ILE A 88 -10.26 1.93 4.66
CA ILE A 88 -9.10 1.54 3.84
C ILE A 88 -8.94 2.56 2.73
N VAL A 89 -7.81 3.26 2.72
CA VAL A 89 -7.50 4.23 1.67
C VAL A 89 -6.00 4.29 1.40
N GLY A 90 -5.63 4.38 0.13
CA GLY A 90 -4.24 4.58 -0.26
C GLY A 90 -4.07 5.63 -1.34
N GLY A 91 -2.84 6.07 -1.54
CA GLY A 91 -2.46 6.91 -2.66
C GLY A 91 -2.13 6.10 -3.92
N VAL A 92 -2.01 6.79 -5.05
CA VAL A 92 -1.59 6.19 -6.31
C VAL A 92 -0.09 5.88 -6.28
N VAL A 93 0.22 4.60 -6.35
CA VAL A 93 1.58 4.11 -6.58
C VAL A 93 1.64 3.48 -7.97
N LEU A 94 2.64 3.85 -8.75
CA LEU A 94 2.83 3.28 -10.07
C LEU A 94 3.83 2.13 -10.02
N THR A 95 3.60 1.10 -10.83
CA THR A 95 4.59 0.06 -11.13
C THR A 95 4.89 0.05 -12.63
N TRP A 96 6.06 -0.47 -13.01
CA TRP A 96 6.43 -0.63 -14.41
C TRP A 96 6.00 -2.00 -14.90
N LYS A 97 5.17 -2.05 -15.92
CA LYS A 97 4.67 -3.29 -16.52
C LYS A 97 4.52 -3.13 -18.03
N ASP A 98 5.01 -4.08 -18.80
CA ASP A 98 4.87 -4.15 -20.26
C ASP A 98 5.34 -2.86 -20.98
N GLY A 99 6.40 -2.23 -20.46
CA GLY A 99 6.98 -1.01 -21.05
C GLY A 99 6.30 0.30 -20.64
N ALA A 100 5.33 0.28 -19.73
CA ALA A 100 4.64 1.46 -19.28
C ALA A 100 4.44 1.52 -17.75
N PRO A 101 4.38 2.72 -17.14
CA PRO A 101 3.95 2.87 -15.76
C PRO A 101 2.43 2.68 -15.67
N ILE A 102 1.99 1.79 -14.77
CA ILE A 102 0.56 1.55 -14.50
C ILE A 102 0.26 1.73 -13.00
N PRO A 103 -0.94 2.21 -12.62
CA PRO A 103 -1.33 2.31 -11.22
C PRO A 103 -1.57 0.91 -10.63
N VAL A 104 -1.15 0.71 -9.38
CA VAL A 104 -1.46 -0.49 -8.59
C VAL A 104 -2.72 -0.22 -7.75
N ALA A 105 -3.76 0.24 -8.42
CA ALA A 105 -5.14 0.33 -7.97
C ALA A 105 -6.00 -0.32 -9.04
N LEU A 106 -6.71 -1.39 -8.71
CA LEU A 106 -7.30 -2.27 -9.71
C LEU A 106 -8.80 -2.42 -9.50
N ARG A 107 -9.53 -2.62 -10.60
CA ARG A 107 -10.93 -3.06 -10.58
C ARG A 107 -11.08 -4.46 -11.17
N LYS A 108 -12.00 -5.21 -10.61
CA LYS A 108 -12.37 -6.53 -11.14
C LYS A 108 -13.03 -6.38 -12.50
N LYS A 109 -12.61 -7.21 -13.47
CA LYS A 109 -13.20 -7.29 -14.80
C LYS A 109 -13.28 -8.75 -15.23
N GLY A 110 -14.50 -9.32 -15.23
CA GLY A 110 -14.68 -10.76 -15.40
C GLY A 110 -14.01 -11.53 -14.27
N GLU A 111 -13.19 -12.51 -14.62
CA GLU A 111 -12.41 -13.31 -13.66
C GLU A 111 -11.07 -12.67 -13.25
N GLY A 112 -10.66 -11.59 -13.91
CA GLY A 112 -9.36 -10.94 -13.64
C GLY A 112 -9.50 -9.54 -13.05
N TYR A 113 -8.36 -8.83 -13.02
CA TYR A 113 -8.24 -7.46 -12.55
C TYR A 113 -7.53 -6.60 -13.61
N VAL A 114 -7.98 -5.36 -13.74
CA VAL A 114 -7.37 -4.38 -14.64
C VAL A 114 -6.97 -3.11 -13.89
N PRO A 115 -5.89 -2.44 -14.28
CA PRO A 115 -5.55 -1.13 -13.73
C PRO A 115 -6.72 -0.16 -13.88
N HIS A 116 -7.01 0.56 -12.81
CA HIS A 116 -8.04 1.59 -12.80
C HIS A 116 -7.40 2.97 -12.76
N TYR A 117 -7.86 3.85 -13.65
CA TYR A 117 -7.39 5.23 -13.77
C TYR A 117 -8.54 6.14 -13.34
N GLY A 118 -8.43 6.66 -12.12
CA GLY A 118 -9.40 7.57 -11.54
C GLY A 118 -8.92 9.03 -11.55
N THR A 119 -9.74 9.93 -11.04
CA THR A 119 -9.43 11.36 -10.98
C THR A 119 -9.46 11.96 -9.58
N ARG A 120 -10.13 11.30 -8.63
CA ARG A 120 -10.30 11.74 -7.24
C ARG A 120 -10.26 10.54 -6.30
N LEU A 121 -10.96 10.61 -5.18
CA LEU A 121 -11.19 9.47 -4.31
C LEU A 121 -12.21 8.53 -4.96
N GLU A 122 -11.78 7.33 -5.30
CA GLU A 122 -12.65 6.33 -5.93
C GLU A 122 -12.53 4.97 -5.24
N GLU A 123 -13.66 4.25 -5.17
CA GLU A 123 -13.68 2.86 -4.70
C GLU A 123 -12.99 1.96 -5.73
N VAL A 124 -12.13 1.06 -5.25
CA VAL A 124 -11.39 0.09 -6.06
C VAL A 124 -11.55 -1.31 -5.48
N ASP A 125 -11.18 -2.34 -6.24
CA ASP A 125 -11.24 -3.71 -5.74
C ASP A 125 -9.94 -4.16 -5.07
N VAL A 126 -8.82 -3.65 -5.55
CA VAL A 126 -7.49 -3.93 -5.00
C VAL A 126 -6.67 -2.65 -4.97
N ILE A 127 -5.94 -2.46 -3.89
CA ILE A 127 -4.93 -1.40 -3.76
C ILE A 127 -3.63 -2.01 -3.22
N THR A 128 -2.49 -1.45 -3.66
CA THR A 128 -1.19 -1.83 -3.10
C THR A 128 -1.02 -1.38 -1.66
N MET A 129 -0.26 -2.14 -0.87
CA MET A 129 0.11 -1.74 0.49
C MET A 129 1.32 -0.78 0.53
N ALA A 130 1.77 -0.29 -0.61
CA ALA A 130 2.95 0.57 -0.69
C ALA A 130 2.76 1.97 -0.06
N PHE A 131 1.52 2.46 0.00
CA PHE A 131 1.12 3.62 0.81
C PHE A 131 -0.38 3.57 1.09
N THR A 132 -0.75 2.78 2.10
CA THR A 132 -2.17 2.52 2.42
C THR A 132 -2.43 2.60 3.92
N LEU A 133 -3.41 3.42 4.29
CA LEU A 133 -3.91 3.62 5.64
C LEU A 133 -5.10 2.68 5.88
N ILE A 134 -5.07 1.95 7.00
CA ILE A 134 -6.07 0.94 7.35
C ILE A 134 -6.53 1.20 8.79
N HIS A 135 -7.83 1.37 8.98
CA HIS A 135 -8.41 1.54 10.31
C HIS A 135 -8.36 0.23 11.12
N ARG A 136 -8.22 0.34 12.43
CA ARG A 136 -8.15 -0.80 13.37
C ARG A 136 -9.28 -1.80 13.19
N SER A 137 -10.52 -1.34 12.98
CA SER A 137 -11.68 -2.20 12.81
C SER A 137 -11.54 -3.25 11.70
N VAL A 138 -10.84 -2.90 10.61
CA VAL A 138 -10.55 -3.83 9.51
C VAL A 138 -9.63 -4.94 9.98
N LEU A 139 -8.56 -4.56 10.68
CA LEU A 139 -7.52 -5.49 11.11
C LEU A 139 -8.00 -6.41 12.25
N GLU A 140 -8.89 -5.93 13.11
CA GLU A 140 -9.56 -6.73 14.13
C GLU A 140 -10.60 -7.70 13.54
N ALA A 141 -11.27 -7.32 12.45
CA ALA A 141 -12.23 -8.16 11.75
C ALA A 141 -11.57 -9.27 10.91
N LEU A 142 -10.28 -9.16 10.63
CA LEU A 142 -9.51 -10.09 9.81
C LEU A 142 -8.54 -10.91 10.66
N PRO A 143 -8.37 -12.23 10.41
CA PRO A 143 -7.38 -13.02 11.14
C PRO A 143 -5.96 -12.55 10.79
N VAL A 144 -5.06 -12.63 11.76
CA VAL A 144 -3.62 -12.53 11.48
C VAL A 144 -3.25 -13.63 10.48
N GLY A 145 -2.64 -13.24 9.35
CA GLY A 145 -2.45 -14.16 8.21
C GLY A 145 -3.31 -13.81 7.00
N SER A 146 -4.02 -12.67 7.07
CA SER A 146 -4.85 -12.18 5.95
C SER A 146 -4.06 -11.74 4.74
N PHE A 147 -2.79 -11.41 4.91
CA PHE A 147 -1.86 -11.24 3.79
C PHE A 147 -1.34 -12.63 3.39
N ALA A 148 -1.75 -13.12 2.23
CA ALA A 148 -1.38 -14.43 1.73
C ALA A 148 -1.26 -14.40 0.20
N TRP A 149 -0.47 -15.31 -0.36
CA TRP A 149 -0.54 -15.60 -1.79
C TRP A 149 -1.80 -16.38 -2.09
N GLY A 150 -2.38 -16.16 -3.25
CA GLY A 150 -3.54 -16.88 -3.75
C GLY A 150 -3.38 -17.23 -5.22
N ASP A 151 -4.28 -18.06 -5.71
CA ASP A 151 -4.35 -18.44 -7.11
C ASP A 151 -5.49 -17.69 -7.80
N PHE A 152 -5.35 -17.45 -9.10
CA PHE A 152 -6.45 -17.01 -9.94
C PHE A 152 -7.49 -18.15 -10.09
N PRO A 153 -8.77 -17.83 -10.40
CA PRO A 153 -9.80 -18.85 -10.58
C PRO A 153 -9.47 -19.92 -11.64
N ASP A 154 -8.60 -19.60 -12.61
CA ASP A 154 -8.12 -20.52 -13.62
C ASP A 154 -6.98 -21.45 -13.13
N GLY A 155 -6.59 -21.34 -11.85
CA GLY A 155 -5.52 -22.14 -11.24
C GLY A 155 -4.11 -21.66 -11.57
N THR A 156 -3.95 -20.50 -12.20
CA THR A 156 -2.62 -19.90 -12.38
C THR A 156 -2.16 -19.20 -11.10
N ASP A 157 -0.89 -19.36 -10.76
CA ASP A 157 -0.25 -18.66 -9.64
C ASP A 157 -0.26 -17.16 -9.86
N GLY A 158 -0.44 -16.38 -8.79
CA GLY A 158 -0.03 -15.01 -8.86
C GLY A 158 -0.91 -13.93 -8.26
N LEU A 159 -1.93 -14.26 -7.48
CA LEU A 159 -2.58 -13.26 -6.64
C LEU A 159 -1.63 -12.89 -5.51
N GLY A 160 -1.03 -11.71 -5.57
CA GLY A 160 -0.19 -11.15 -4.51
C GLY A 160 -0.96 -10.97 -3.20
N GLU A 161 -0.22 -10.72 -2.12
CA GLU A 161 -0.77 -10.62 -0.77
C GLU A 161 -1.79 -9.50 -0.59
N GLU A 162 -1.63 -8.41 -1.32
CA GLU A 162 -2.60 -7.29 -1.33
C GLU A 162 -3.94 -7.69 -1.94
N PHE A 163 -3.95 -8.54 -2.96
CA PHE A 163 -5.19 -9.04 -3.57
C PHE A 163 -6.00 -9.84 -2.57
N VAL A 164 -5.35 -10.81 -1.91
CA VAL A 164 -6.00 -11.67 -0.94
C VAL A 164 -6.49 -10.89 0.27
N PHE A 165 -5.69 -9.92 0.74
CA PHE A 165 -6.12 -9.01 1.81
C PHE A 165 -7.35 -8.21 1.40
N CYS A 166 -7.32 -7.59 0.22
CA CYS A 166 -8.43 -6.77 -0.28
C CYS A 166 -9.71 -7.59 -0.47
N GLN A 167 -9.61 -8.81 -1.01
CA GLN A 167 -10.74 -9.71 -1.13
C GLN A 167 -11.37 -10.03 0.24
N ARG A 168 -10.54 -10.42 1.22
CA ARG A 168 -10.99 -10.73 2.58
C ARG A 168 -11.63 -9.55 3.29
N ALA A 169 -11.10 -8.34 3.07
CA ALA A 169 -11.68 -7.12 3.61
C ALA A 169 -13.08 -6.85 3.00
N LYS A 170 -13.21 -6.99 1.68
CA LYS A 170 -14.50 -6.85 0.98
C LYS A 170 -15.53 -7.89 1.40
N GLU A 171 -15.14 -9.14 1.62
CA GLU A 171 -16.00 -10.22 2.15
C GLU A 171 -16.55 -9.89 3.54
N ARG A 172 -15.87 -9.04 4.31
CA ARG A 172 -16.33 -8.51 5.60
C ARG A 172 -17.11 -7.20 5.50
N GLY A 173 -17.39 -6.73 4.27
CA GLY A 173 -18.17 -5.53 4.00
C GLY A 173 -17.38 -4.23 3.96
N PHE A 174 -16.06 -4.26 4.12
CA PHE A 174 -15.23 -3.06 4.01
C PHE A 174 -15.06 -2.62 2.56
N LYS A 175 -15.03 -1.31 2.37
CA LYS A 175 -14.74 -0.69 1.08
C LYS A 175 -13.30 -0.23 1.03
N ILE A 176 -12.74 -0.26 -0.18
CA ILE A 176 -11.35 0.09 -0.44
C ILE A 176 -11.32 1.29 -1.37
N PHE A 177 -10.56 2.32 -1.01
CA PHE A 177 -10.49 3.55 -1.79
C PHE A 177 -9.04 3.85 -2.24
N CYS A 178 -8.93 4.43 -3.44
CA CYS A 178 -7.71 5.04 -3.94
C CYS A 178 -7.92 6.54 -4.13
N ASP A 179 -7.05 7.35 -3.55
CA ASP A 179 -7.01 8.79 -3.83
C ASP A 179 -6.08 9.05 -5.02
N TYR A 180 -6.67 9.29 -6.20
CA TYR A 180 -5.95 9.49 -7.45
C TYR A 180 -5.26 10.86 -7.55
N GLU A 181 -5.55 11.79 -6.68
CA GLU A 181 -4.82 13.05 -6.59
C GLU A 181 -3.60 12.94 -5.64
N LEU A 182 -3.49 11.87 -4.85
CA LEU A 182 -2.36 11.59 -3.97
C LEU A 182 -1.33 10.72 -4.68
N LEU A 183 -0.43 11.36 -5.42
CA LEU A 183 0.64 10.66 -6.14
C LEU A 183 1.80 10.35 -5.20
N VAL A 184 2.16 9.08 -5.11
CA VAL A 184 3.26 8.59 -4.27
C VAL A 184 4.45 8.23 -5.17
N GLY A 185 5.60 8.84 -4.91
CA GLY A 185 6.82 8.48 -5.61
C GLY A 185 7.19 7.02 -5.32
N HIS A 186 7.52 6.27 -6.37
CA HIS A 186 7.96 4.87 -6.25
C HIS A 186 9.25 4.70 -7.04
N ARG A 187 10.34 4.37 -6.35
CA ARG A 187 11.67 4.26 -6.93
C ARG A 187 11.95 2.82 -7.31
N LYS A 188 12.10 2.56 -8.60
CA LYS A 188 12.55 1.27 -9.13
C LYS A 188 13.86 1.44 -9.87
N GLU A 189 14.72 0.45 -9.81
CA GLU A 189 15.87 0.32 -10.68
C GLU A 189 15.38 -0.29 -11.98
N LEU A 190 15.63 0.38 -13.10
CA LEU A 190 15.26 -0.06 -14.42
C LEU A 190 16.53 -0.25 -15.25
N GLU A 191 16.58 -1.32 -16.02
CA GLU A 191 17.63 -1.53 -17.01
C GLU A 191 17.36 -0.60 -18.20
N LEU A 192 18.34 0.27 -18.53
CA LEU A 192 18.15 1.33 -19.55
C LEU A 192 17.86 0.75 -20.95
N LEU A 193 18.33 -0.46 -21.24
CA LEU A 193 18.03 -1.12 -22.51
C LEU A 193 16.53 -1.45 -22.62
N GLU A 194 15.91 -1.92 -21.54
CA GLU A 194 14.48 -2.19 -21.50
C GLU A 194 13.66 -0.92 -21.67
N VAL A 195 14.06 0.18 -21.02
CA VAL A 195 13.42 1.49 -21.18
C VAL A 195 13.51 1.97 -22.63
N ASN A 196 14.70 1.86 -23.25
CA ASN A 196 14.90 2.25 -24.64
C ASN A 196 14.05 1.42 -25.61
N GLN A 197 13.97 0.11 -25.39
CA GLN A 197 13.11 -0.77 -26.22
C GLN A 197 11.62 -0.42 -26.10
N ALA A 198 11.16 -0.04 -24.91
CA ALA A 198 9.80 0.40 -24.69
C ALA A 198 9.47 1.72 -25.41
N LEU A 199 10.40 2.68 -25.39
CA LEU A 199 10.26 3.95 -26.10
C LEU A 199 10.20 3.78 -27.63
N ILE A 200 11.01 2.86 -28.19
CA ILE A 200 11.02 2.58 -29.65
C ILE A 200 9.72 1.87 -30.09
N LYS A 201 9.14 1.00 -29.26
CA LYS A 201 7.92 0.27 -29.60
C LYS A 201 6.65 1.10 -29.43
N GLY A 202 6.71 2.18 -28.65
CA GLY A 202 5.55 3.06 -28.36
C GLY A 202 5.44 4.28 -29.29
N GLY A 203 6.36 4.47 -30.21
CA GLY A 203 6.32 5.46 -31.28
C GLY A 203 5.99 4.76 -32.62
#